data_7e222b01259657fa806b6288b9087101
#
_entry.id   7e222b01259657fa806b6288b9087101
#
_cell.length_a   1.000
_cell.length_b   1.000
_cell.length_c   1.000
_cell.angle_alpha   90.00
_cell.angle_beta   90.00
_cell.angle_gamma   90.00
#
_symmetry.space_group_name_H-M   'P 1'
#
loop_
_entity.id
_entity.type
_entity.pdbx_description
1 polymer ?
#
loop_
_entity_poly.entity_id
_entity_poly.type
_entity_poly.pdbx_seq_one_letter_code
_entity_poly.pdbx_strand_id
1 'polypeptide(L)'
;MSEGVTRELSIINVKGLHARASAKFVDVVERFDAQATVEKDGMAVAGDSIMGLLMLTAPRGSQIRVTASGPQAVELLDALDALVADYFGEGM
;
A
#
# COMPACT_ATOMS: atom_id res chain seq x y z
N MET A 1 23.32 -1.84 -7.10
CA MET A 1 22.05 -1.53 -7.70
C MET A 1 20.92 -1.99 -6.78
N SER A 2 20.02 -1.09 -6.47
CA SER A 2 18.94 -1.39 -5.57
C SER A 2 17.84 -2.14 -6.32
N GLU A 3 17.45 -3.29 -5.82
CA GLU A 3 16.36 -4.04 -6.40
C GLU A 3 15.13 -3.92 -5.53
N GLY A 4 13.99 -3.73 -6.17
CA GLY A 4 12.74 -3.66 -5.46
C GLY A 4 12.29 -5.03 -4.97
N VAL A 5 11.64 -5.04 -3.82
CA VAL A 5 10.95 -6.23 -3.31
C VAL A 5 9.47 -6.01 -3.55
N THR A 6 8.80 -7.01 -4.12
CA THR A 6 7.40 -6.88 -4.51
C THR A 6 6.53 -7.80 -3.66
N ARG A 7 5.36 -7.31 -3.27
CA ARG A 7 4.40 -8.10 -2.53
C ARG A 7 2.99 -7.72 -2.99
N GLU A 8 2.14 -8.72 -3.15
CA GLU A 8 0.72 -8.47 -3.46
C GLU A 8 -0.07 -8.44 -2.18
N LEU A 9 -0.96 -7.45 -2.07
CA LEU A 9 -1.83 -7.28 -0.92
C LEU A 9 -3.27 -7.31 -1.39
N SER A 10 -4.11 -8.03 -0.64
CA SER A 10 -5.54 -8.11 -0.94
C SER A 10 -6.29 -7.08 -0.11
N ILE A 11 -7.12 -6.29 -0.77
CA ILE A 11 -7.93 -5.29 -0.10
C ILE A 11 -9.17 -5.99 0.46
N ILE A 12 -9.25 -6.11 1.78
CA ILE A 12 -10.28 -6.91 2.43
C ILE A 12 -11.28 -6.09 3.24
N ASN A 13 -11.02 -4.80 3.45
CA ASN A 13 -11.95 -3.96 4.19
C ASN A 13 -13.12 -3.52 3.32
N VAL A 14 -14.26 -3.30 3.94
CA VAL A 14 -15.51 -3.03 3.22
C VAL A 14 -15.38 -1.84 2.28
N LYS A 15 -14.77 -0.75 2.74
CA LYS A 15 -14.71 0.49 1.96
C LYS A 15 -13.54 0.51 0.95
N GLY A 16 -12.68 -0.50 0.96
CA GLY A 16 -11.54 -0.52 0.06
C GLY A 16 -10.52 0.56 0.39
N LEU A 17 -9.73 0.93 -0.60
CA LEU A 17 -8.64 1.91 -0.42
C LEU A 17 -9.20 3.34 -0.57
N HIS A 18 -10.11 3.70 0.34
CA HIS A 18 -10.73 5.03 0.35
C HIS A 18 -9.77 6.05 1.00
N ALA A 19 -10.23 7.29 1.16
CA ALA A 19 -9.33 8.38 1.57
C ALA A 19 -8.65 8.12 2.91
N ARG A 20 -9.40 7.64 3.93
CA ARG A 20 -8.82 7.38 5.24
C ARG A 20 -7.81 6.24 5.19
N ALA A 21 -8.16 5.16 4.47
CA ALA A 21 -7.26 4.02 4.33
C ALA A 21 -6.00 4.43 3.58
N SER A 22 -6.15 5.24 2.52
CA SER A 22 -5.01 5.74 1.76
C SER A 22 -4.11 6.61 2.62
N ALA A 23 -4.69 7.44 3.49
CA ALA A 23 -3.90 8.27 4.40
C ALA A 23 -3.10 7.41 5.38
N LYS A 24 -3.70 6.35 5.90
CA LYS A 24 -2.97 5.43 6.78
C LYS A 24 -1.86 4.70 6.06
N PHE A 25 -2.10 4.33 4.80
CA PHE A 25 -1.10 3.69 3.97
C PHE A 25 0.11 4.61 3.81
N VAL A 26 -0.13 5.87 3.43
CA VAL A 26 0.92 6.86 3.26
C VAL A 26 1.69 7.07 4.57
N ASP A 27 0.96 7.16 5.69
CA ASP A 27 1.58 7.34 7.00
C ASP A 27 2.58 6.22 7.31
N VAL A 28 2.21 4.98 7.01
CA VAL A 28 3.12 3.85 7.20
C VAL A 28 4.32 3.95 6.28
N VAL A 29 4.10 4.27 4.99
CA VAL A 29 5.20 4.39 4.03
C VAL A 29 6.23 5.41 4.53
N GLU A 30 5.76 6.51 5.07
CA GLU A 30 6.64 7.59 5.50
C GLU A 30 7.43 7.29 6.75
N ARG A 31 7.09 6.22 7.48
CA ARG A 31 7.81 5.84 8.69
C ARG A 31 9.10 5.09 8.42
N PHE A 32 9.30 4.62 7.19
CA PHE A 32 10.42 3.75 6.86
C PHE A 32 11.36 4.43 5.88
N ASP A 33 12.64 4.06 5.98
CA ASP A 33 13.64 4.49 5.02
C ASP A 33 13.55 3.59 3.79
N ALA A 34 12.53 3.85 2.99
CA ALA A 34 12.25 3.08 1.79
C ALA A 34 11.27 3.86 0.91
N GLN A 35 11.21 3.49 -0.35
CA GLN A 35 10.27 4.04 -1.31
C GLN A 35 9.33 2.94 -1.75
N ALA A 36 8.08 3.30 -2.03
CA ALA A 36 7.09 2.32 -2.47
C ALA A 36 6.37 2.82 -3.71
N THR A 37 6.09 1.89 -4.61
CA THR A 37 5.22 2.10 -5.77
C THR A 37 4.09 1.10 -5.67
N VAL A 38 2.86 1.55 -5.93
CA VAL A 38 1.67 0.72 -5.82
C VAL A 38 1.03 0.63 -7.20
N GLU A 39 0.74 -0.59 -7.62
CA GLU A 39 0.21 -0.84 -8.95
C GLU A 39 -1.08 -1.65 -8.87
N LYS A 40 -2.04 -1.30 -9.73
CA LYS A 40 -3.27 -2.06 -9.92
C LYS A 40 -3.71 -1.88 -11.37
N ASP A 41 -3.96 -3.00 -12.05
CA ASP A 41 -4.50 -3.01 -13.43
C ASP A 41 -3.67 -2.14 -14.38
N GLY A 42 -2.35 -2.20 -14.24
CA GLY A 42 -1.45 -1.47 -15.13
C GLY A 42 -1.21 -0.02 -14.77
N MET A 43 -1.88 0.51 -13.73
CA MET A 43 -1.63 1.86 -13.26
C MET A 43 -0.72 1.82 -12.04
N ALA A 44 0.38 2.57 -12.07
CA ALA A 44 1.33 2.62 -10.96
C ALA A 44 1.35 4.03 -10.38
N VAL A 45 1.34 4.11 -9.05
CA VAL A 45 1.34 5.37 -8.33
C VAL A 45 2.37 5.32 -7.21
N ALA A 46 2.80 6.49 -6.74
CA ALA A 46 3.70 6.55 -5.59
C ALA A 46 2.96 6.15 -4.32
N GLY A 47 3.60 5.31 -3.49
CA GLY A 47 2.98 4.84 -2.26
C GLY A 47 2.82 5.89 -1.19
N ASP A 48 3.46 7.05 -1.36
CA ASP A 48 3.34 8.18 -0.44
C ASP A 48 2.40 9.26 -0.97
N SER A 49 1.56 8.93 -1.95
CA SER A 49 0.61 9.87 -2.54
C SER A 49 -0.82 9.42 -2.26
N ILE A 50 -1.54 10.14 -1.41
CA ILE A 50 -2.94 9.83 -1.13
C ILE A 50 -3.77 9.91 -2.41
N MET A 51 -3.55 10.94 -3.22
CA MET A 51 -4.29 11.11 -4.48
C MET A 51 -4.00 9.97 -5.44
N GLY A 52 -2.72 9.55 -5.52
CA GLY A 52 -2.35 8.43 -6.38
C GLY A 52 -3.07 7.16 -5.96
N LEU A 53 -3.07 6.87 -4.65
CA LEU A 53 -3.73 5.67 -4.15
C LEU A 53 -5.24 5.70 -4.43
N LEU A 54 -5.87 6.86 -4.28
CA LEU A 54 -7.30 7.00 -4.59
C LEU A 54 -7.58 6.73 -6.07
N MET A 55 -6.68 7.14 -6.95
CA MET A 55 -6.87 6.95 -8.39
C MET A 55 -6.83 5.49 -8.81
N LEU A 56 -6.24 4.61 -7.99
CA LEU A 56 -6.22 3.19 -8.28
C LEU A 56 -7.61 2.56 -8.19
N THR A 57 -8.54 3.19 -7.50
CA THR A 57 -9.90 2.67 -7.29
C THR A 57 -9.88 1.20 -6.90
N ALA A 58 -9.27 0.92 -5.73
CA ALA A 58 -9.12 -0.46 -5.25
C ALA A 58 -10.22 -0.81 -4.25
N PRO A 59 -11.34 -1.39 -4.71
CA PRO A 59 -12.41 -1.79 -3.81
C PRO A 59 -12.07 -3.08 -3.09
N ARG A 60 -12.94 -3.45 -2.15
CA ARG A 60 -12.84 -4.74 -1.48
C ARG A 60 -12.78 -5.85 -2.53
N GLY A 61 -11.86 -6.78 -2.32
CA GLY A 61 -11.68 -7.91 -3.21
C GLY A 61 -10.62 -7.71 -4.28
N SER A 62 -10.13 -6.46 -4.45
CA SER A 62 -9.06 -6.23 -5.42
C SER A 62 -7.70 -6.53 -4.79
N GLN A 63 -6.71 -6.68 -5.66
CA GLN A 63 -5.32 -6.86 -5.24
C GLN A 63 -4.49 -5.70 -5.75
N ILE A 64 -3.58 -5.24 -4.91
CA ILE A 64 -2.60 -4.24 -5.29
C ILE A 64 -1.22 -4.85 -5.18
N ARG A 65 -0.31 -4.42 -6.05
CA ARG A 65 1.07 -4.87 -6.02
C ARG A 65 1.93 -3.72 -5.51
N VAL A 66 2.65 -3.97 -4.42
CA VAL A 66 3.52 -2.97 -3.83
C VAL A 66 4.96 -3.38 -4.06
N THR A 67 5.73 -2.50 -4.69
CA THR A 67 7.17 -2.69 -4.87
C THR A 67 7.87 -1.67 -4.00
N ALA A 68 8.70 -2.14 -3.09
CA ALA A 68 9.46 -1.28 -2.19
C ALA A 68 10.95 -1.42 -2.45
N SER A 69 11.68 -0.32 -2.30
CA SER A 69 13.13 -0.31 -2.45
C SER A 69 13.72 0.56 -1.34
N GLY A 70 15.00 0.34 -1.05
CA GLY A 70 15.70 1.08 -0.01
C GLY A 70 16.04 0.20 1.19
N PRO A 71 16.74 0.76 2.20
CA PRO A 71 17.25 -0.02 3.33
C PRO A 71 16.18 -0.77 4.12
N GLN A 72 14.97 -0.21 4.22
CA GLN A 72 13.90 -0.82 5.02
C GLN A 72 12.75 -1.32 4.15
N ALA A 73 13.04 -1.75 2.91
CA ALA A 73 12.00 -2.19 1.99
C ALA A 73 11.17 -3.36 2.54
N VAL A 74 11.82 -4.37 3.12
CA VAL A 74 11.10 -5.53 3.65
C VAL A 74 10.28 -5.14 4.87
N GLU A 75 10.85 -4.35 5.77
CA GLU A 75 10.13 -3.89 6.95
C GLU A 75 8.90 -3.09 6.56
N LEU A 76 9.02 -2.25 5.52
CA LEU A 76 7.88 -1.48 5.01
C LEU A 76 6.80 -2.41 4.49
N LEU A 77 7.16 -3.40 3.69
CA LEU A 77 6.17 -4.34 3.14
C LEU A 77 5.48 -5.13 4.25
N ASP A 78 6.23 -5.54 5.28
CA ASP A 78 5.64 -6.24 6.41
C ASP A 78 4.64 -5.34 7.14
N ALA A 79 4.97 -4.06 7.32
CA ALA A 79 4.08 -3.13 7.99
C ALA A 79 2.82 -2.85 7.16
N LEU A 80 2.96 -2.73 5.84
CA LEU A 80 1.80 -2.53 4.97
C LEU A 80 0.91 -3.77 4.95
N ASP A 81 1.51 -4.95 4.95
CA ASP A 81 0.75 -6.20 5.01
C ASP A 81 -0.06 -6.26 6.30
N ALA A 82 0.55 -5.90 7.43
CA ALA A 82 -0.15 -5.89 8.71
C ALA A 82 -1.29 -4.86 8.72
N LEU A 83 -1.08 -3.70 8.12
CA LEU A 83 -2.10 -2.66 8.05
C LEU A 83 -3.32 -3.14 7.26
N VAL A 84 -3.08 -3.76 6.11
CA VAL A 84 -4.17 -4.27 5.26
C VAL A 84 -4.87 -5.43 5.94
N ALA A 85 -4.11 -6.36 6.56
CA ALA A 85 -4.69 -7.50 7.26
C ALA A 85 -5.55 -7.06 8.45
N ASP A 86 -5.27 -5.89 9.01
CA ASP A 86 -6.02 -5.32 10.12
C ASP A 86 -7.17 -4.41 9.62
N TYR A 87 -7.57 -4.54 8.35
CA TYR A 87 -8.65 -3.75 7.75
C TYR A 87 -8.41 -2.25 7.88
N PHE A 88 -7.13 -1.82 7.79
CA PHE A 88 -6.74 -0.42 8.00
C PHE A 88 -7.26 0.12 9.35
N GLY A 89 -7.42 -0.75 10.34
CA GLY A 89 -7.93 -0.36 11.64
C GLY A 89 -9.43 -0.10 11.68
N GLU A 90 -10.17 -0.46 10.63
CA GLU A 90 -11.60 -0.16 10.53
C GLU A 90 -12.49 -1.24 11.15
N GLY A 91 -11.95 -2.40 11.44
CA GLY A 91 -12.71 -3.48 12.03
C GLY A 91 -13.53 -4.30 11.05
N MET A 92 -13.63 -3.87 9.83
CA MET A 92 -14.33 -4.63 8.81
C MET A 92 -13.95 -4.15 7.40
#